data_3ee8932f5f8d159ef48a82ca0ba50c1e
#
_entry.id   3ee8932f5f8d159ef48a82ca0ba50c1e
#
_cell.length_a   1.000
_cell.length_b   1.000
_cell.length_c   1.000
_cell.angle_alpha   90.00
_cell.angle_beta   90.00
_cell.angle_gamma   90.00
#
_symmetry.space_group_name_H-M   'P 1'
#
loop_
_entity.id
_entity.type
_entity.pdbx_description
1 polymer ?
#
loop_
_entity_poly.entity_id
_entity_poly.type
_entity_poly.pdbx_seq_one_letter_code
_entity_poly.pdbx_strand_id
1 'polypeptide(L)'
;MNPEFIETFRAYGSCVDQRSSGAREAGKLGALGVIVRSMNLRIDDLPHTGMTNYGDTPVAQRIPTAAISTLGANQLSSLLKDNPMATFYFKQSCQTFADVTSYNVVGEIIGSVYPNQIMVVGGHLDSWDLGDGSHDDGAGCVQSMAVLEILKKLNYTPKHTVRVVLFMNEENGVKGGMKYEELAVKNKEQHVFALDRSN
;
A
#
# COMPACT_ATOMS: atom_id res chain seq x y z
N MET A 1 -13.12 5.72 -10.93
CA MET A 1 -12.43 7.03 -10.74
C MET A 1 -12.99 8.05 -11.71
N ASN A 2 -13.05 9.32 -11.33
CA ASN A 2 -13.46 10.38 -12.24
C ASN A 2 -12.26 10.81 -13.11
N PRO A 3 -12.32 10.64 -14.45
CA PRO A 3 -11.22 10.98 -15.36
C PRO A 3 -11.00 12.50 -15.53
N GLU A 4 -11.93 13.32 -15.06
CA GLU A 4 -11.81 14.79 -15.13
C GLU A 4 -10.81 15.35 -14.09
N PHE A 5 -10.44 14.58 -13.07
CA PHE A 5 -9.43 15.00 -12.13
C PHE A 5 -8.03 14.85 -12.74
N ILE A 6 -7.30 15.97 -12.83
CA ILE A 6 -5.92 16.00 -13.30
C ILE A 6 -5.01 15.22 -12.33
N GLU A 7 -5.26 15.34 -11.03
CA GLU A 7 -4.53 14.60 -10.01
C GLU A 7 -5.14 13.21 -9.81
N THR A 8 -4.42 12.19 -10.21
CA THR A 8 -4.88 10.79 -10.17
C THR A 8 -5.25 10.34 -8.75
N PHE A 9 -4.46 10.70 -7.75
CA PHE A 9 -4.74 10.36 -6.35
C PHE A 9 -5.99 11.03 -5.80
N ARG A 10 -6.33 12.23 -6.26
CA ARG A 10 -7.61 12.84 -5.91
C ARG A 10 -8.80 12.07 -6.48
N ALA A 11 -8.66 11.59 -7.71
CA ALA A 11 -9.67 10.73 -8.33
C ALA A 11 -9.80 9.38 -7.60
N TYR A 12 -8.68 8.79 -7.22
CA TYR A 12 -8.62 7.56 -6.44
C TYR A 12 -9.23 7.75 -5.05
N GLY A 13 -8.80 8.77 -4.31
CA GLY A 13 -9.28 9.07 -2.97
C GLY A 13 -10.79 9.31 -2.88
N SER A 14 -11.43 9.75 -3.99
CA SER A 14 -12.88 9.93 -4.05
C SER A 14 -13.68 8.62 -4.20
N CYS A 15 -13.03 7.48 -4.38
CA CYS A 15 -13.72 6.19 -4.59
C CYS A 15 -13.10 5.02 -3.83
N VAL A 16 -11.96 5.18 -3.17
CA VAL A 16 -11.23 4.09 -2.50
C VAL A 16 -12.02 3.46 -1.34
N ASP A 17 -12.92 4.19 -0.73
CA ASP A 17 -13.79 3.72 0.33
C ASP A 17 -14.71 2.56 -0.12
N GLN A 18 -15.04 2.48 -1.40
CA GLN A 18 -15.78 1.34 -1.97
C GLN A 18 -15.03 0.02 -1.79
N ARG A 19 -13.70 0.03 -1.87
CA ARG A 19 -12.86 -1.14 -1.61
C ARG A 19 -12.58 -1.30 -0.12
N SER A 20 -12.14 -0.24 0.53
CA SER A 20 -11.66 -0.33 1.91
C SER A 20 -12.76 -0.59 2.93
N SER A 21 -13.95 -0.04 2.75
CA SER A 21 -15.07 -0.19 3.70
C SER A 21 -16.39 -0.66 3.06
N GLY A 22 -16.43 -0.81 1.76
CA GLY A 22 -17.64 -1.14 1.02
C GLY A 22 -18.33 -2.42 1.50
N ALA A 23 -17.56 -3.47 1.80
CA ALA A 23 -18.10 -4.73 2.33
C ALA A 23 -18.75 -4.55 3.72
N ARG A 24 -18.12 -3.75 4.58
CA ARG A 24 -18.69 -3.43 5.91
C ARG A 24 -20.02 -2.70 5.78
N GLU A 25 -20.08 -1.69 4.94
CA GLU A 25 -21.30 -0.88 4.80
C GLU A 25 -22.41 -1.64 4.07
N ALA A 26 -22.09 -2.39 3.03
CA ALA A 26 -23.05 -3.23 2.32
C ALA A 26 -23.62 -4.36 3.21
N GLY A 27 -22.78 -4.95 4.05
CA GLY A 27 -23.21 -5.97 5.02
C GLY A 27 -24.27 -5.47 6.01
N LYS A 28 -24.15 -4.21 6.47
CA LYS A 28 -25.18 -3.57 7.32
C LYS A 28 -26.55 -3.47 6.64
N LEU A 29 -26.56 -3.45 5.31
CA LEU A 29 -27.76 -3.37 4.49
C LEU A 29 -28.25 -4.74 4.01
N GLY A 30 -27.65 -5.84 4.48
CA GLY A 30 -28.05 -7.21 4.17
C GLY A 30 -27.47 -7.78 2.88
N ALA A 31 -26.44 -7.15 2.30
CA ALA A 31 -25.74 -7.72 1.16
C ALA A 31 -25.04 -9.04 1.55
N LEU A 32 -25.00 -10.00 0.62
CA LEU A 32 -24.35 -11.30 0.81
C LEU A 32 -22.86 -11.31 0.43
N GLY A 33 -22.43 -10.32 -0.34
CA GLY A 33 -21.05 -10.16 -0.77
C GLY A 33 -20.87 -8.87 -1.56
N VAL A 34 -19.63 -8.48 -1.82
CA VAL A 34 -19.29 -7.28 -2.59
C VAL A 34 -18.27 -7.62 -3.66
N ILE A 35 -18.54 -7.19 -4.88
CA ILE A 35 -17.60 -7.22 -5.99
C ILE A 35 -17.22 -5.77 -6.32
N VAL A 36 -15.95 -5.45 -6.16
CA VAL A 36 -15.44 -4.09 -6.37
C VAL A 36 -14.78 -3.99 -7.74
N ARG A 37 -15.25 -3.05 -8.55
CA ARG A 37 -14.55 -2.70 -9.80
C ARG A 37 -13.18 -2.12 -9.47
N SER A 38 -12.15 -2.56 -10.17
CA SER A 38 -10.81 -2.00 -10.05
C SER A 38 -10.78 -0.50 -10.29
N MET A 39 -10.06 0.22 -9.41
CA MET A 39 -10.05 1.69 -9.38
C MET A 39 -8.85 2.22 -10.17
N ASN A 40 -8.86 1.98 -11.47
CA ASN A 40 -7.93 2.55 -12.43
C ASN A 40 -8.70 3.09 -13.63
N LEU A 41 -8.04 3.89 -14.47
CA LEU A 41 -8.64 4.42 -15.70
C LEU A 41 -8.42 3.49 -16.90
N ARG A 42 -7.45 2.60 -16.81
CA ARG A 42 -7.12 1.64 -17.84
C ARG A 42 -8.17 0.54 -17.90
N ILE A 43 -8.55 0.12 -19.10
CA ILE A 43 -9.44 -1.01 -19.32
C ILE A 43 -8.56 -2.22 -19.62
N ASP A 44 -8.45 -3.10 -18.64
CA ASP A 44 -7.65 -4.32 -18.72
C ASP A 44 -8.25 -5.43 -17.87
N ASP A 45 -7.64 -6.59 -17.88
CA ASP A 45 -8.07 -7.76 -17.11
C ASP A 45 -7.21 -8.01 -15.86
N LEU A 46 -6.66 -6.93 -15.30
CA LEU A 46 -5.85 -6.98 -14.08
C LEU A 46 -6.66 -6.41 -12.90
N PRO A 47 -7.03 -7.23 -11.90
CA PRO A 47 -7.70 -6.74 -10.71
C PRO A 47 -6.78 -5.84 -9.89
N HIS A 48 -7.29 -4.69 -9.47
CA HIS A 48 -6.61 -3.81 -8.52
C HIS A 48 -6.99 -4.23 -7.10
N THR A 49 -6.14 -4.95 -6.44
CA THR A 49 -6.32 -5.42 -5.06
C THR A 49 -5.95 -4.35 -4.03
N GLY A 50 -6.15 -4.63 -2.78
CA GLY A 50 -5.84 -3.75 -1.66
C GLY A 50 -6.55 -4.18 -0.39
N MET A 51 -6.36 -3.45 0.68
CA MET A 51 -6.90 -3.77 2.00
C MET A 51 -8.41 -3.54 2.09
N THR A 52 -9.11 -4.47 2.75
CA THR A 52 -10.50 -4.32 3.20
C THR A 52 -10.54 -4.18 4.72
N ASN A 53 -11.21 -3.13 5.18
CA ASN A 53 -11.35 -2.85 6.60
C ASN A 53 -12.80 -3.10 7.06
N TYR A 54 -12.99 -4.12 7.87
CA TYR A 54 -14.30 -4.44 8.47
C TYR A 54 -14.55 -3.70 9.80
N GLY A 55 -13.58 -2.90 10.30
CA GLY A 55 -13.68 -2.26 11.61
C GLY A 55 -13.96 -3.30 12.70
N ASP A 56 -14.88 -2.95 13.58
CA ASP A 56 -15.29 -3.82 14.71
C ASP A 56 -16.31 -4.91 14.33
N THR A 57 -16.57 -5.11 13.02
CA THR A 57 -17.52 -6.14 12.57
C THR A 57 -17.01 -7.53 12.95
N PRO A 58 -17.78 -8.32 13.75
CA PRO A 58 -17.38 -9.67 14.12
C PRO A 58 -17.12 -10.54 12.89
N VAL A 59 -16.13 -11.43 12.98
CA VAL A 59 -15.70 -12.27 11.85
C VAL A 59 -16.86 -13.05 11.23
N ALA A 60 -17.75 -13.59 12.06
CA ALA A 60 -18.94 -14.35 11.62
C ALA A 60 -19.98 -13.51 10.84
N GLN A 61 -19.88 -12.17 10.88
CA GLN A 61 -20.78 -11.25 10.19
C GLN A 61 -20.10 -10.57 8.98
N ARG A 62 -18.83 -10.86 8.73
CA ARG A 62 -18.10 -10.30 7.58
C ARG A 62 -18.54 -10.98 6.31
N ILE A 63 -19.11 -10.20 5.39
CA ILE A 63 -19.45 -10.71 4.07
C ILE A 63 -18.21 -10.79 3.18
N PRO A 64 -18.14 -11.75 2.25
CA PRO A 64 -17.00 -11.86 1.34
C PRO A 64 -16.93 -10.67 0.38
N THR A 65 -15.70 -10.28 0.02
CA THR A 65 -15.45 -9.22 -0.96
C THR A 65 -14.28 -9.58 -1.85
N ALA A 66 -14.36 -9.19 -3.11
CA ALA A 66 -13.30 -9.35 -4.07
C ALA A 66 -13.24 -8.17 -5.05
N ALA A 67 -12.05 -7.85 -5.52
CA ALA A 67 -11.86 -6.96 -6.65
C ALA A 67 -11.96 -7.76 -7.96
N ILE A 68 -12.56 -7.17 -8.98
CA ILE A 68 -12.52 -7.66 -10.37
C ILE A 68 -11.90 -6.60 -11.26
N SER A 69 -11.35 -7.04 -12.39
CA SER A 69 -10.77 -6.15 -13.38
C SER A 69 -11.78 -5.15 -13.94
N THR A 70 -11.30 -4.09 -14.56
CA THR A 70 -12.17 -3.11 -15.24
C THR A 70 -12.93 -3.75 -16.41
N LEU A 71 -12.28 -4.69 -17.14
CA LEU A 71 -12.90 -5.46 -18.20
C LEU A 71 -13.99 -6.40 -17.64
N GLY A 72 -13.69 -7.17 -16.61
CA GLY A 72 -14.65 -8.05 -15.94
C GLY A 72 -15.85 -7.30 -15.38
N ALA A 73 -15.64 -6.11 -14.81
CA ALA A 73 -16.73 -5.28 -14.32
C ALA A 73 -17.64 -4.76 -15.47
N ASN A 74 -17.06 -4.42 -16.63
CA ASN A 74 -17.85 -4.04 -17.81
C ASN A 74 -18.68 -5.23 -18.31
N GLN A 75 -18.10 -6.43 -18.38
CA GLN A 75 -18.80 -7.65 -18.77
C GLN A 75 -19.95 -7.98 -17.83
N LEU A 76 -19.70 -7.94 -16.51
CA LEU A 76 -20.71 -8.16 -15.49
C LEU A 76 -21.84 -7.14 -15.59
N SER A 77 -21.52 -5.87 -15.79
CA SER A 77 -22.49 -4.80 -15.96
C SER A 77 -23.39 -5.02 -17.20
N SER A 78 -22.82 -5.47 -18.32
CA SER A 78 -23.58 -5.81 -19.51
C SER A 78 -24.48 -7.01 -19.28
N LEU A 79 -23.96 -8.08 -18.68
CA LEU A 79 -24.74 -9.28 -18.35
C LEU A 79 -25.96 -8.94 -17.49
N LEU A 80 -25.80 -8.10 -16.49
CA LEU A 80 -26.88 -7.71 -15.59
C LEU A 80 -27.92 -6.79 -16.27
N LYS A 81 -27.55 -6.04 -17.31
CA LYS A 81 -28.54 -5.31 -18.14
C LYS A 81 -29.40 -6.26 -18.96
N ASP A 82 -28.78 -7.29 -19.52
CA ASP A 82 -29.46 -8.27 -20.36
C ASP A 82 -30.27 -9.27 -19.51
N ASN A 83 -29.76 -9.63 -18.33
CA ASN A 83 -30.38 -10.54 -17.39
C ASN A 83 -30.28 -10.03 -15.94
N PRO A 84 -31.20 -9.19 -15.48
CA PRO A 84 -31.20 -8.63 -14.11
C PRO A 84 -31.30 -9.69 -13.00
N MET A 85 -31.74 -10.91 -13.33
CA MET A 85 -31.86 -12.05 -12.40
C MET A 85 -30.64 -12.97 -12.41
N ALA A 86 -29.57 -12.58 -13.09
CA ALA A 86 -28.34 -13.36 -13.11
C ALA A 86 -27.78 -13.52 -11.69
N THR A 87 -27.31 -14.71 -11.40
CA THR A 87 -26.66 -15.02 -10.13
C THR A 87 -25.15 -15.06 -10.32
N PHE A 88 -24.44 -14.61 -9.30
CA PHE A 88 -22.98 -14.66 -9.27
C PHE A 88 -22.54 -15.64 -8.17
N TYR A 89 -21.65 -16.55 -8.51
CA TYR A 89 -21.05 -17.47 -7.55
C TYR A 89 -19.55 -17.19 -7.45
N PHE A 90 -19.08 -16.96 -6.23
CA PHE A 90 -17.65 -17.02 -5.95
C PHE A 90 -17.41 -17.65 -4.57
N LYS A 91 -16.25 -18.25 -4.40
CA LYS A 91 -15.84 -18.88 -3.16
C LYS A 91 -14.45 -18.35 -2.77
N GLN A 92 -14.29 -17.98 -1.53
CA GLN A 92 -13.02 -17.56 -0.95
C GLN A 92 -12.64 -18.50 0.21
N SER A 93 -11.33 -18.75 0.35
CA SER A 93 -10.75 -19.51 1.45
C SER A 93 -9.70 -18.71 2.20
N CYS A 94 -9.92 -17.39 2.29
CA CYS A 94 -9.00 -16.46 2.95
C CYS A 94 -8.87 -16.80 4.44
N GLN A 95 -7.64 -16.75 4.94
CA GLN A 95 -7.31 -16.99 6.34
C GLN A 95 -6.29 -15.95 6.80
N THR A 96 -6.38 -15.59 8.07
CA THR A 96 -5.34 -14.79 8.72
C THR A 96 -4.48 -15.74 9.54
N PHE A 97 -3.18 -15.77 9.25
CA PHE A 97 -2.20 -16.55 9.98
C PHE A 97 -1.56 -15.73 11.09
N ALA A 98 -0.83 -16.39 11.97
CA ALA A 98 -0.01 -15.71 12.97
C ALA A 98 1.07 -14.85 12.28
N ASP A 99 1.39 -13.72 12.91
CA ASP A 99 2.45 -12.84 12.42
C ASP A 99 3.80 -13.58 12.36
N VAL A 100 4.54 -13.31 11.29
CA VAL A 100 5.90 -13.83 11.11
C VAL A 100 6.92 -12.69 11.28
N THR A 101 8.11 -13.02 11.74
CA THR A 101 9.20 -12.04 11.85
C THR A 101 9.69 -11.64 10.47
N SER A 102 9.80 -10.36 10.25
CA SER A 102 10.44 -9.78 9.07
C SER A 102 11.34 -8.60 9.48
N TYR A 103 11.98 -7.94 8.51
CA TYR A 103 13.02 -6.96 8.80
C TYR A 103 12.92 -5.76 7.86
N ASN A 104 13.13 -4.56 8.43
CA ASN A 104 13.52 -3.40 7.63
C ASN A 104 14.99 -3.52 7.22
N VAL A 105 15.35 -2.96 6.07
CA VAL A 105 16.76 -2.84 5.66
C VAL A 105 17.22 -1.42 5.90
N VAL A 106 18.35 -1.25 6.59
CA VAL A 106 18.87 0.08 6.95
C VAL A 106 20.32 0.20 6.49
N GLY A 107 20.62 1.30 5.81
CA GLY A 107 21.98 1.68 5.45
C GLY A 107 22.19 3.17 5.70
N GLU A 108 23.43 3.57 6.07
CA GLU A 108 23.66 4.98 6.35
C GLU A 108 25.10 5.44 6.02
N ILE A 109 25.23 6.73 5.77
CA ILE A 109 26.51 7.46 5.75
C ILE A 109 26.50 8.42 6.93
N ILE A 110 27.43 8.21 7.86
CA ILE A 110 27.54 9.01 9.09
C ILE A 110 27.95 10.45 8.75
N GLY A 111 27.28 11.41 9.35
CA GLY A 111 27.54 12.83 9.17
C GLY A 111 28.87 13.29 9.76
N SER A 112 29.54 14.22 9.05
CA SER A 112 30.87 14.74 9.47
C SER A 112 30.81 15.82 10.54
N VAL A 113 29.66 16.50 10.71
CA VAL A 113 29.51 17.63 11.64
C VAL A 113 28.44 17.32 12.69
N TYR A 114 27.31 16.76 12.27
CA TYR A 114 26.18 16.44 13.13
C TYR A 114 25.83 14.95 13.01
N PRO A 115 26.70 14.03 13.46
CA PRO A 115 26.50 12.58 13.27
C PRO A 115 25.25 12.04 13.97
N ASN A 116 24.78 12.69 15.03
CA ASN A 116 23.59 12.29 15.78
C ASN A 116 22.26 12.85 15.21
N GLN A 117 22.36 13.72 14.19
CA GLN A 117 21.19 14.24 13.51
C GLN A 117 20.98 13.48 12.19
N ILE A 118 19.84 12.81 12.10
CA ILE A 118 19.55 11.85 11.05
C ILE A 118 18.58 12.45 10.03
N MET A 119 18.94 12.36 8.77
CA MET A 119 18.07 12.62 7.63
C MET A 119 17.68 11.27 7.03
N VAL A 120 16.40 10.91 7.06
CA VAL A 120 15.90 9.63 6.55
C VAL A 120 15.38 9.81 5.13
N VAL A 121 15.72 8.87 4.26
CA VAL A 121 15.10 8.66 2.97
C VAL A 121 14.65 7.20 2.93
N GLY A 122 13.42 6.94 2.49
CA GLY A 122 12.85 5.61 2.56
C GLY A 122 11.94 5.26 1.41
N GLY A 123 11.55 4.02 1.41
CA GLY A 123 10.55 3.37 0.58
C GLY A 123 10.20 2.03 1.22
N HIS A 124 9.28 1.26 0.63
CA HIS A 124 8.89 -0.03 1.22
C HIS A 124 9.20 -1.22 0.31
N LEU A 125 9.49 -2.37 0.94
CA LEU A 125 9.95 -3.58 0.26
C LEU A 125 8.82 -4.50 -0.17
N ASP A 126 7.67 -4.38 0.46
CA ASP A 126 6.52 -5.22 0.18
C ASP A 126 5.65 -4.61 -0.92
N SER A 127 4.86 -5.45 -1.54
CA SER A 127 3.89 -5.08 -2.58
C SER A 127 2.69 -6.02 -2.52
N TRP A 128 1.60 -5.67 -3.23
CA TRP A 128 0.43 -6.53 -3.35
C TRP A 128 0.70 -7.75 -4.24
N ASP A 129 0.14 -8.91 -3.86
CA ASP A 129 0.39 -10.24 -4.45
C ASP A 129 0.23 -10.34 -5.97
N LEU A 130 -0.56 -9.51 -6.59
CA LEU A 130 -0.81 -9.58 -8.03
C LEU A 130 0.12 -8.66 -8.84
N GLY A 131 0.98 -7.89 -8.18
CA GLY A 131 1.93 -6.98 -8.80
C GLY A 131 3.38 -7.36 -8.50
N ASP A 132 4.28 -6.98 -9.38
CA ASP A 132 5.73 -7.15 -9.16
C ASP A 132 6.30 -6.06 -8.23
N GLY A 133 5.50 -5.07 -7.80
CA GLY A 133 5.94 -3.97 -6.96
C GLY A 133 6.98 -3.06 -7.62
N SER A 134 7.07 -3.04 -8.96
CA SER A 134 8.14 -2.31 -9.65
C SER A 134 8.04 -0.80 -9.46
N HIS A 135 6.81 -0.27 -9.40
CA HIS A 135 6.55 1.15 -9.20
C HIS A 135 6.23 1.44 -7.74
N ASP A 136 5.32 0.71 -7.16
CA ASP A 136 4.89 0.77 -5.77
C ASP A 136 5.39 -0.49 -5.01
N ASP A 137 6.56 -0.48 -4.31
CA ASP A 137 7.45 0.67 -4.19
C ASP A 137 8.91 0.35 -4.56
N GLY A 138 9.14 -0.57 -5.51
CA GLY A 138 10.49 -0.88 -6.00
C GLY A 138 11.22 0.37 -6.51
N ALA A 139 10.50 1.30 -7.15
CA ALA A 139 11.05 2.55 -7.64
C ALA A 139 11.54 3.44 -6.48
N GLY A 140 10.75 3.60 -5.42
CA GLY A 140 11.14 4.37 -4.23
C GLY A 140 12.32 3.74 -3.50
N CYS A 141 12.33 2.42 -3.37
CA CYS A 141 13.47 1.68 -2.81
C CYS A 141 14.77 1.96 -3.59
N VAL A 142 14.75 1.84 -4.91
CA VAL A 142 15.93 2.07 -5.75
C VAL A 142 16.39 3.53 -5.69
N GLN A 143 15.46 4.49 -5.75
CA GLN A 143 15.78 5.91 -5.62
C GLN A 143 16.40 6.22 -4.25
N SER A 144 15.88 5.65 -3.19
CA SER A 144 16.41 5.84 -1.83
C SER A 144 17.83 5.27 -1.71
N MET A 145 18.08 4.07 -2.21
CA MET A 145 19.43 3.48 -2.23
C MET A 145 20.41 4.31 -3.08
N ALA A 146 19.96 4.85 -4.21
CA ALA A 146 20.77 5.68 -5.08
C ALA A 146 21.31 6.94 -4.38
N VAL A 147 20.61 7.46 -3.37
CA VAL A 147 21.11 8.59 -2.57
C VAL A 147 22.46 8.25 -1.93
N LEU A 148 22.57 7.13 -1.25
CA LEU A 148 23.83 6.70 -0.62
C LEU A 148 24.91 6.36 -1.67
N GLU A 149 24.50 5.71 -2.76
CA GLU A 149 25.41 5.37 -3.86
C GLU A 149 26.03 6.62 -4.48
N ILE A 150 25.22 7.65 -4.77
CA ILE A 150 25.69 8.92 -5.36
C ILE A 150 26.62 9.63 -4.40
N LEU A 151 26.29 9.77 -3.13
CA LEU A 151 27.14 10.39 -2.12
C LEU A 151 28.51 9.68 -2.05
N LYS A 152 28.50 8.34 -2.06
CA LYS A 152 29.71 7.53 -2.04
C LYS A 152 30.55 7.69 -3.32
N LYS A 153 29.93 7.67 -4.50
CA LYS A 153 30.64 7.88 -5.79
C LYS A 153 31.26 9.26 -5.91
N LEU A 154 30.62 10.27 -5.32
CA LEU A 154 31.13 11.63 -5.27
C LEU A 154 32.22 11.84 -4.19
N ASN A 155 32.52 10.82 -3.38
CA ASN A 155 33.37 10.95 -2.19
C ASN A 155 32.90 12.10 -1.27
N TYR A 156 31.59 12.32 -1.22
CA TYR A 156 30.98 13.38 -0.41
C TYR A 156 30.50 12.83 0.92
N THR A 157 31.02 13.39 2.01
CA THR A 157 30.53 13.10 3.35
C THR A 157 29.55 14.20 3.77
N PRO A 158 28.27 13.90 3.98
CA PRO A 158 27.28 14.89 4.38
C PRO A 158 27.56 15.43 5.78
N LYS A 159 27.04 16.62 6.11
CA LYS A 159 27.16 17.17 7.45
C LYS A 159 26.34 16.41 8.48
N HIS A 160 25.14 15.99 8.11
CA HIS A 160 24.22 15.16 8.91
C HIS A 160 24.34 13.71 8.45
N THR A 161 23.99 12.78 9.31
CA THR A 161 23.85 11.37 8.92
C THR A 161 22.70 11.23 7.93
N VAL A 162 22.98 10.61 6.78
CA VAL A 162 21.96 10.27 5.79
C VAL A 162 21.69 8.76 5.92
N ARG A 163 20.48 8.42 6.28
CA ARG A 163 20.02 7.04 6.48
C ARG A 163 18.97 6.69 5.44
N VAL A 164 19.16 5.56 4.78
CA VAL A 164 18.14 4.92 3.96
C VAL A 164 17.46 3.84 4.79
N VAL A 165 16.14 3.82 4.76
CA VAL A 165 15.33 2.77 5.39
C VAL A 165 14.38 2.20 4.36
N LEU A 166 14.48 0.89 4.12
CA LEU A 166 13.52 0.16 3.31
C LEU A 166 12.58 -0.59 4.27
N PHE A 167 11.36 -0.12 4.34
CA PHE A 167 10.38 -0.59 5.30
C PHE A 167 9.72 -1.88 4.83
N MET A 168 9.30 -2.72 5.77
CA MET A 168 8.53 -3.93 5.50
C MET A 168 7.10 -3.77 5.99
N ASN A 169 6.14 -4.36 5.26
CA ASN A 169 4.73 -4.38 5.62
C ASN A 169 4.07 -2.99 5.61
N GLU A 170 4.38 -2.18 4.59
CA GLU A 170 3.67 -0.90 4.39
C GLU A 170 2.22 -1.17 3.99
N GLU A 171 2.00 -2.01 2.97
CA GLU A 171 0.75 -2.23 2.25
C GLU A 171 -0.43 -2.70 3.13
N ASN A 172 -0.16 -3.41 4.20
CA ASN A 172 -1.24 -3.95 5.03
C ASN A 172 -0.99 -3.86 6.53
N GLY A 173 -0.30 -2.83 6.99
CA GLY A 173 -0.15 -2.66 8.43
C GLY A 173 0.90 -1.68 8.90
N VAL A 174 1.76 -1.17 8.02
CA VAL A 174 2.80 -0.17 8.33
C VAL A 174 3.72 -0.59 9.48
N LYS A 175 3.79 -1.91 9.77
CA LYS A 175 4.47 -2.43 10.98
C LYS A 175 5.97 -2.15 10.99
N GLY A 176 6.61 -2.15 9.81
CA GLY A 176 8.02 -1.77 9.69
C GLY A 176 8.30 -0.33 10.08
N GLY A 177 7.47 0.60 9.62
CA GLY A 177 7.53 2.02 9.98
C GLY A 177 7.29 2.23 11.48
N MET A 178 6.23 1.65 12.01
CA MET A 178 5.91 1.71 13.46
C MET A 178 7.07 1.17 14.32
N LYS A 179 7.69 0.07 13.91
CA LYS A 179 8.82 -0.50 14.64
C LYS A 179 10.07 0.36 14.55
N TYR A 180 10.29 1.00 13.41
CA TYR A 180 11.37 1.96 13.26
C TYR A 180 11.20 3.16 14.20
N GLU A 181 9.99 3.74 14.25
CA GLU A 181 9.65 4.83 15.17
C GLU A 181 9.86 4.41 16.64
N GLU A 182 9.33 3.26 17.06
CA GLU A 182 9.51 2.74 18.41
C GLU A 182 11.00 2.67 18.80
N LEU A 183 11.85 2.15 17.91
CA LEU A 183 13.27 2.05 18.15
C LEU A 183 13.97 3.41 18.16
N ALA A 184 13.59 4.31 17.27
CA ALA A 184 14.13 5.66 17.24
C ALA A 184 13.85 6.43 18.54
N VAL A 185 12.60 6.35 19.03
CA VAL A 185 12.22 6.93 20.34
C VAL A 185 13.00 6.28 21.49
N LYS A 186 13.07 4.95 21.53
CA LYS A 186 13.82 4.21 22.56
C LYS A 186 15.29 4.61 22.59
N ASN A 187 15.90 4.75 21.43
CA ASN A 187 17.31 5.10 21.27
C ASN A 187 17.56 6.61 21.39
N LYS A 188 16.50 7.43 21.55
CA LYS A 188 16.57 8.89 21.58
C LYS A 188 17.24 9.46 20.33
N GLU A 189 16.98 8.88 19.17
CA GLU A 189 17.53 9.34 17.90
C GLU A 189 16.93 10.72 17.53
N GLN A 190 17.73 11.56 16.91
CA GLN A 190 17.33 12.90 16.51
C GLN A 190 17.11 12.96 15.00
N HIS A 191 15.87 12.77 14.58
CA HIS A 191 15.48 12.89 13.17
C HIS A 191 15.18 14.34 12.84
N VAL A 192 15.91 14.93 11.90
CA VAL A 192 15.78 16.32 11.47
C VAL A 192 15.08 16.47 10.12
N PHE A 193 15.00 15.38 9.35
CA PHE A 193 14.32 15.35 8.06
C PHE A 193 13.92 13.91 7.74
N ALA A 194 12.77 13.75 7.11
CA ALA A 194 12.33 12.48 6.55
C ALA A 194 11.69 12.70 5.18
N LEU A 195 12.02 11.84 4.22
CA LEU A 195 11.42 11.78 2.90
C LEU A 195 11.07 10.34 2.60
N ASP A 196 9.79 10.08 2.46
CA ASP A 196 9.27 8.83 1.93
C ASP A 196 9.03 9.00 0.42
N ARG A 197 9.40 7.97 -0.33
CA ARG A 197 9.26 7.94 -1.80
C ARG A 197 8.28 6.85 -2.24
N SER A 198 7.40 6.43 -1.35
CA SER A 198 6.25 5.62 -1.72
C SER A 198 5.30 6.42 -2.64
N ASN A 199 4.71 5.76 -3.60
CA ASN A 199 3.85 6.37 -4.61
C ASN A 199 2.38 6.23 -4.27
#